data_0059e63379c2f549233059d35cee91f0
#
_entry.id   0059e63379c2f549233059d35cee91f0
#
_cell.length_a   1.000
_cell.length_b   1.000
_cell.length_c   1.000
_cell.angle_alpha   90.00
_cell.angle_beta   90.00
_cell.angle_gamma   90.00
#
_symmetry.space_group_name_H-M   'P 1'
#
loop_
_entity.id
_entity.type
_entity.pdbx_description
1 polymer ?
#
loop_
_entity_poly.entity_id
_entity_poly.type
_entity_poly.pdbx_seq_one_letter_code
_entity_poly.pdbx_strand_id
1 'polypeptide(L)'
;PDIVKNLNRVPENSLIIGELVAFDGNKIEDPKALKGVTTETTTVAKAKAKYDTLSSEGYIFDYYVFDIIFWKGRDITELPFTERLELAVAFGDRKIETFTQEMSDEAHRLNWEGYILRRPDDTITFTMNGKPKRKGAYKYKFIETTDCIVTGVSPGNGKHEVRFARFRLAQYENSPLSDEKVLVDCGWAGGGRLGEKNMDLITEELTLKGYNLEKQELKEKDRFAVELEYQSRQTRNKKGQLCFEFPIITRTREDKPLAECEV
;
A
#
# COMPACT_ATOMS: atom_id res chain seq x y z
N PRO A 1 16.34 -15.05 -14.90
CA PRO A 1 16.21 -13.76 -14.24
C PRO A 1 17.28 -13.62 -13.15
N ASP A 2 17.78 -12.40 -12.92
CA ASP A 2 18.86 -12.15 -11.96
C ASP A 2 18.47 -12.52 -10.51
N ILE A 3 17.19 -12.46 -10.18
CA ILE A 3 16.64 -12.99 -8.93
C ILE A 3 17.07 -14.43 -8.67
N VAL A 4 16.99 -15.29 -9.67
CA VAL A 4 17.35 -16.72 -9.53
C VAL A 4 18.84 -16.88 -9.21
N LYS A 5 19.70 -16.00 -9.75
CA LYS A 5 21.15 -16.07 -9.47
C LYS A 5 21.46 -15.77 -8.01
N ASN A 6 20.77 -14.84 -7.39
CA ASN A 6 20.93 -14.53 -5.96
C ASN A 6 20.35 -15.64 -5.08
N LEU A 7 19.21 -16.20 -5.44
CA LEU A 7 18.59 -17.31 -4.72
C LEU A 7 19.39 -18.62 -4.84
N ASN A 8 20.15 -18.84 -5.91
CA ASN A 8 21.05 -19.99 -6.05
C ASN A 8 22.20 -20.03 -5.01
N ARG A 9 22.42 -18.94 -4.28
CA ARG A 9 23.38 -18.87 -3.17
C ARG A 9 22.79 -19.39 -1.85
N VAL A 10 21.46 -19.55 -1.79
CA VAL A 10 20.78 -20.07 -0.60
C VAL A 10 21.15 -21.56 -0.45
N PRO A 11 21.73 -21.99 0.67
CA PRO A 11 22.07 -23.39 0.88
C PRO A 11 20.84 -24.27 0.82
N GLU A 12 21.01 -25.52 0.38
CA GLU A 12 19.96 -26.51 0.44
C GLU A 12 19.40 -26.66 1.86
N ASN A 13 18.13 -27.04 1.97
CA ASN A 13 17.39 -27.15 3.22
C ASN A 13 17.39 -25.87 4.06
N SER A 14 17.33 -24.72 3.40
CA SER A 14 17.17 -23.41 4.06
C SER A 14 15.84 -22.77 3.70
N LEU A 15 15.26 -22.02 4.63
CA LEU A 15 14.04 -21.24 4.45
C LEU A 15 14.32 -19.78 4.79
N ILE A 16 14.32 -18.95 3.77
CA ILE A 16 14.54 -17.51 3.86
C ILE A 16 13.22 -16.76 3.76
N ILE A 17 13.17 -15.57 4.36
CA ILE A 17 12.05 -14.65 4.26
C ILE A 17 12.57 -13.35 3.65
N GLY A 18 11.85 -12.86 2.66
CA GLY A 18 12.22 -11.63 1.95
C GLY A 18 11.04 -11.02 1.23
N GLU A 19 11.32 -9.95 0.53
CA GLU A 19 10.37 -9.23 -0.30
C GLU A 19 10.89 -9.12 -1.73
N LEU A 20 10.02 -9.41 -2.69
CA LEU A 20 10.29 -9.18 -4.09
C LEU A 20 9.95 -7.72 -4.40
N VAL A 21 10.90 -7.00 -4.96
CA VAL A 21 10.73 -5.60 -5.35
C VAL A 21 11.04 -5.41 -6.84
N ALA A 22 10.44 -4.40 -7.43
CA ALA A 22 10.76 -3.96 -8.78
C ALA A 22 11.18 -2.50 -8.73
N PHE A 23 12.27 -2.19 -9.42
CA PHE A 23 12.75 -0.82 -9.59
C PHE A 23 12.66 -0.43 -11.05
N ASP A 24 12.26 0.79 -11.31
CA ASP A 24 12.36 1.38 -12.67
C ASP A 24 13.82 1.68 -13.04
N GLY A 25 14.05 2.15 -14.28
CA GLY A 25 15.39 2.52 -14.75
C GLY A 25 16.08 3.62 -13.92
N ASN A 26 15.35 4.38 -13.09
CA ASN A 26 15.86 5.41 -12.19
C ASN A 26 16.08 4.88 -10.76
N LYS A 27 15.93 3.57 -10.53
CA LYS A 27 16.01 2.90 -9.24
C LYS A 27 14.92 3.33 -8.24
N ILE A 28 13.77 3.81 -8.75
CA ILE A 28 12.59 4.10 -7.94
C ILE A 28 11.75 2.83 -7.86
N GLU A 29 11.37 2.44 -6.64
CA GLU A 29 10.54 1.26 -6.41
C GLU A 29 9.15 1.45 -7.04
N ASP A 30 8.71 0.46 -7.83
CA ASP A 30 7.38 0.42 -8.43
C ASP A 30 6.64 -0.88 -8.05
N PRO A 31 5.86 -0.87 -6.95
CA PRO A 31 5.08 -2.03 -6.53
C PRO A 31 4.05 -2.49 -7.58
N LYS A 32 3.61 -1.60 -8.49
CA LYS A 32 2.65 -1.95 -9.54
C LYS A 32 3.27 -2.81 -10.64
N ALA A 33 4.58 -2.67 -10.86
CA ALA A 33 5.30 -3.52 -11.82
C ALA A 33 5.20 -5.00 -11.44
N LEU A 34 5.15 -5.31 -10.13
CA LEU A 34 4.99 -6.68 -9.64
C LEU A 34 3.60 -7.26 -9.90
N LYS A 35 2.58 -6.41 -10.01
CA LYS A 35 1.21 -6.86 -10.22
C LYS A 35 1.06 -7.57 -11.58
N GLY A 36 0.67 -8.83 -11.54
CA GLY A 36 0.54 -9.67 -12.75
C GLY A 36 1.84 -10.41 -13.14
N VAL A 37 2.97 -10.13 -12.47
CA VAL A 37 4.17 -11.00 -12.49
C VAL A 37 4.08 -12.04 -11.36
N THR A 38 3.46 -11.69 -10.25
CA THR A 38 3.42 -12.49 -9.01
C THR A 38 2.02 -12.92 -8.54
N THR A 39 0.95 -12.50 -9.20
CA THR A 39 -0.42 -12.82 -8.75
C THR A 39 -0.84 -14.24 -9.12
N GLU A 40 -1.52 -14.95 -8.20
CA GLU A 40 -2.04 -16.30 -8.38
C GLU A 40 -3.01 -16.45 -9.58
N THR A 41 -3.64 -15.34 -9.99
CA THR A 41 -4.59 -15.31 -11.10
C THR A 41 -3.93 -15.21 -12.48
N THR A 42 -2.62 -15.08 -12.54
CA THR A 42 -1.87 -14.93 -13.79
C THR A 42 -1.22 -16.24 -14.20
N THR A 43 -1.42 -16.69 -15.43
CA THR A 43 -0.72 -17.86 -15.95
C THR A 43 0.77 -17.60 -16.09
N VAL A 44 1.60 -18.64 -15.96
CA VAL A 44 3.07 -18.55 -16.09
C VAL A 44 3.48 -17.85 -17.39
N ALA A 45 2.78 -18.13 -18.50
CA ALA A 45 3.06 -17.50 -19.78
C ALA A 45 2.81 -15.98 -19.77
N LYS A 46 1.69 -15.54 -19.15
CA LYS A 46 1.37 -14.12 -19.02
C LYS A 46 2.32 -13.40 -18.06
N ALA A 47 2.66 -14.04 -16.93
CA ALA A 47 3.62 -13.51 -15.97
C ALA A 47 5.00 -13.33 -16.62
N LYS A 48 5.45 -14.34 -17.40
CA LYS A 48 6.71 -14.27 -18.14
C LYS A 48 6.68 -13.17 -19.19
N ALA A 49 5.65 -13.07 -20.01
CA ALA A 49 5.52 -12.01 -21.02
C ALA A 49 5.57 -10.61 -20.40
N LYS A 50 4.87 -10.41 -19.27
CA LYS A 50 4.93 -9.14 -18.54
C LYS A 50 6.32 -8.85 -17.98
N TYR A 51 6.97 -9.86 -17.39
CA TYR A 51 8.35 -9.74 -16.90
C TYR A 51 9.30 -9.35 -18.04
N ASP A 52 9.23 -10.04 -19.19
CA ASP A 52 10.07 -9.77 -20.34
C ASP A 52 9.88 -8.33 -20.88
N THR A 53 8.61 -7.85 -20.90
CA THR A 53 8.29 -6.46 -21.29
C THR A 53 8.92 -5.46 -20.34
N LEU A 54 8.67 -5.59 -19.02
CA LEU A 54 9.19 -4.66 -18.02
C LEU A 54 10.73 -4.67 -17.99
N SER A 55 11.35 -5.85 -18.12
CA SER A 55 12.81 -5.95 -18.20
C SER A 55 13.38 -5.23 -19.44
N SER A 56 12.67 -5.27 -20.59
CA SER A 56 13.06 -4.52 -21.79
C SER A 56 12.88 -3.00 -21.63
N GLU A 57 12.00 -2.57 -20.73
CA GLU A 57 11.79 -1.17 -20.32
C GLU A 57 12.79 -0.69 -19.26
N GLY A 58 13.73 -1.54 -18.86
CA GLY A 58 14.78 -1.20 -17.90
C GLY A 58 14.44 -1.50 -16.43
N TYR A 59 13.32 -2.20 -16.17
CA TYR A 59 13.00 -2.62 -14.81
C TYR A 59 13.96 -3.69 -14.31
N ILE A 60 14.36 -3.54 -13.05
CA ILE A 60 15.16 -4.51 -12.30
C ILE A 60 14.28 -5.13 -11.22
N PHE A 61 14.29 -6.45 -11.15
CA PHE A 61 13.60 -7.20 -10.11
C PHE A 61 14.62 -7.78 -9.15
N ASP A 62 14.43 -7.56 -7.85
CA ASP A 62 15.32 -8.07 -6.83
C ASP A 62 14.54 -8.69 -5.67
N TYR A 63 15.15 -9.65 -4.98
CA TYR A 63 14.56 -10.29 -3.80
C TYR A 63 15.38 -9.96 -2.57
N TYR A 64 14.78 -9.20 -1.70
CA TYR A 64 15.42 -8.73 -0.49
C TYR A 64 15.15 -9.67 0.68
N VAL A 65 16.17 -10.45 1.06
CA VAL A 65 16.12 -11.30 2.24
C VAL A 65 16.27 -10.45 3.49
N PHE A 66 15.31 -10.55 4.41
CA PHE A 66 15.35 -9.81 5.66
C PHE A 66 15.25 -10.69 6.92
N ASP A 67 15.07 -12.02 6.76
CA ASP A 67 15.11 -12.97 7.86
C ASP A 67 15.33 -14.39 7.35
N ILE A 68 15.74 -15.31 8.26
CA ILE A 68 15.93 -16.73 7.97
C ILE A 68 15.27 -17.53 9.09
N ILE A 69 14.53 -18.57 8.72
CA ILE A 69 13.84 -19.50 9.65
C ILE A 69 14.60 -20.81 9.79
N PHE A 70 15.02 -21.39 8.66
CA PHE A 70 15.83 -22.60 8.61
C PHE A 70 17.13 -22.34 7.87
N TRP A 71 18.20 -22.89 8.38
CA TRP A 71 19.52 -22.79 7.79
C TRP A 71 20.20 -24.14 7.72
N LYS A 72 20.41 -24.67 6.50
CA LYS A 72 21.03 -25.98 6.27
C LYS A 72 20.36 -27.10 7.06
N GLY A 73 19.03 -27.12 7.07
CA GLY A 73 18.22 -28.13 7.77
C GLY A 73 18.02 -27.88 9.27
N ARG A 74 18.58 -26.84 9.83
CA ARG A 74 18.45 -26.50 11.26
C ARG A 74 17.42 -25.38 11.44
N ASP A 75 16.49 -25.55 12.37
CA ASP A 75 15.63 -24.49 12.88
C ASP A 75 16.47 -23.47 13.66
N ILE A 76 16.41 -22.20 13.26
CA ILE A 76 17.14 -21.09 13.87
C ILE A 76 16.20 -19.99 14.39
N THR A 77 14.93 -20.27 14.56
CA THR A 77 13.92 -19.31 15.01
C THR A 77 14.18 -18.77 16.41
N GLU A 78 14.81 -19.56 17.28
CA GLU A 78 15.20 -19.18 18.64
C GLU A 78 16.46 -18.30 18.69
N LEU A 79 17.22 -18.20 17.61
CA LEU A 79 18.38 -17.30 17.57
C LEU A 79 17.92 -15.85 17.57
N PRO A 80 18.67 -14.94 18.20
CA PRO A 80 18.49 -13.50 18.10
C PRO A 80 18.44 -13.04 16.64
N PHE A 81 17.69 -11.97 16.37
CA PHE A 81 17.57 -11.42 15.02
C PHE A 81 18.93 -11.07 14.41
N THR A 82 19.84 -10.51 15.19
CA THR A 82 21.20 -10.15 14.74
C THR A 82 21.96 -11.35 14.21
N GLU A 83 21.90 -12.52 14.88
CA GLU A 83 22.59 -13.72 14.44
C GLU A 83 21.96 -14.31 13.16
N ARG A 84 20.61 -14.28 13.04
CA ARG A 84 19.94 -14.70 11.82
C ARG A 84 20.26 -13.78 10.66
N LEU A 85 20.40 -12.49 10.94
CA LEU A 85 20.73 -11.48 9.95
C LEU A 85 22.15 -11.63 9.39
N GLU A 86 23.14 -11.95 10.22
CA GLU A 86 24.50 -12.22 9.75
C GLU A 86 24.54 -13.30 8.66
N LEU A 87 23.66 -14.30 8.79
CA LEU A 87 23.47 -15.31 7.75
C LEU A 87 22.78 -14.74 6.50
N ALA A 88 21.87 -13.79 6.67
CA ALA A 88 21.13 -13.16 5.57
C ALA A 88 22.00 -12.19 4.75
N VAL A 89 22.97 -11.53 5.36
CA VAL A 89 23.93 -10.61 4.68
C VAL A 89 24.69 -11.31 3.55
N ALA A 90 24.86 -12.64 3.64
CA ALA A 90 25.48 -13.43 2.57
C ALA A 90 24.70 -13.38 1.24
N PHE A 91 23.44 -12.91 1.24
CA PHE A 91 22.53 -12.86 0.06
C PHE A 91 22.27 -11.47 -0.48
N GLY A 92 22.79 -10.42 0.13
CA GLY A 92 22.60 -9.06 -0.36
C GLY A 92 23.43 -8.02 0.38
N ASP A 93 23.65 -6.88 -0.26
CA ASP A 93 24.44 -5.76 0.27
C ASP A 93 23.70 -4.93 1.34
N ARG A 94 22.69 -5.49 1.98
CA ARG A 94 21.88 -4.75 2.95
C ARG A 94 22.61 -4.69 4.30
N LYS A 95 23.07 -3.52 4.63
CA LYS A 95 23.40 -3.15 6.00
C LYS A 95 22.11 -2.90 6.76
N ILE A 96 21.91 -3.61 7.87
CA ILE A 96 21.02 -3.09 8.89
C ILE A 96 21.81 -2.04 9.63
N GLU A 97 21.31 -0.83 9.53
CA GLU A 97 21.91 0.33 10.17
C GLU A 97 21.14 0.68 11.44
N THR A 98 21.82 1.29 12.40
CA THR A 98 21.12 1.87 13.54
C THR A 98 20.22 2.99 13.01
N PHE A 99 18.94 2.94 13.36
CA PHE A 99 17.96 3.93 12.93
C PHE A 99 18.37 5.34 13.35
N THR A 100 18.35 6.27 12.42
CA THR A 100 18.51 7.70 12.65
C THR A 100 17.36 8.49 12.05
N GLN A 101 17.17 9.75 12.50
CA GLN A 101 16.13 10.61 11.95
C GLN A 101 16.41 10.94 10.48
N GLU A 102 17.67 11.13 10.12
CA GLU A 102 18.09 11.42 8.73
C GLU A 102 17.71 10.28 7.78
N MET A 103 17.82 9.02 8.23
CA MET A 103 17.37 7.88 7.42
C MET A 103 15.85 7.88 7.23
N SER A 104 15.08 8.28 8.26
CA SER A 104 13.64 8.43 8.15
C SER A 104 13.27 9.54 7.17
N ASP A 105 13.92 10.69 7.26
CA ASP A 105 13.68 11.83 6.39
C ASP A 105 14.04 11.50 4.93
N GLU A 106 15.12 10.77 4.71
CA GLU A 106 15.54 10.30 3.38
C GLU A 106 14.53 9.30 2.81
N ALA A 107 14.06 8.33 3.60
CA ALA A 107 13.06 7.35 3.18
C ALA A 107 11.73 8.04 2.80
N HIS A 108 11.32 9.05 3.57
CA HIS A 108 10.15 9.87 3.25
C HIS A 108 10.36 10.67 1.96
N ARG A 109 11.52 11.31 1.80
CA ARG A 109 11.91 12.05 0.59
C ARG A 109 11.93 11.16 -0.67
N LEU A 110 12.37 9.90 -0.54
CA LEU A 110 12.38 8.90 -1.61
C LEU A 110 11.01 8.24 -1.83
N ASN A 111 9.98 8.68 -1.10
CA ASN A 111 8.62 8.14 -1.19
C ASN A 111 8.54 6.62 -0.90
N TRP A 112 9.35 6.13 0.03
CA TRP A 112 9.24 4.74 0.49
C TRP A 112 7.95 4.54 1.29
N GLU A 113 7.43 3.30 1.33
CA GLU A 113 6.25 2.94 2.13
C GLU A 113 6.46 3.19 3.63
N GLY A 114 7.70 3.12 4.09
CA GLY A 114 8.11 3.23 5.48
C GLY A 114 9.33 2.35 5.78
N TYR A 115 9.46 1.94 7.04
CA TYR A 115 10.56 1.08 7.47
C TYR A 115 10.12 0.09 8.56
N ILE A 116 10.92 -0.92 8.80
CA ILE A 116 10.71 -1.91 9.85
C ILE A 116 11.82 -1.78 10.87
N LEU A 117 11.45 -1.40 12.10
CA LEU A 117 12.36 -1.43 13.24
C LEU A 117 12.39 -2.84 13.82
N ARG A 118 13.57 -3.36 14.08
CA ARG A 118 13.77 -4.68 14.65
C ARG A 118 14.60 -4.59 15.93
N ARG A 119 14.15 -5.28 16.96
CA ARG A 119 14.98 -5.46 18.16
C ARG A 119 16.08 -6.47 17.84
N PRO A 120 17.32 -6.23 18.31
CA PRO A 120 18.45 -7.13 18.08
C PRO A 120 18.21 -8.56 18.61
N ASP A 121 17.52 -8.67 19.73
CA ASP A 121 17.22 -9.92 20.45
C ASP A 121 15.90 -10.58 20.02
N ASP A 122 15.26 -10.09 18.95
CA ASP A 122 13.95 -10.62 18.50
C ASP A 122 14.07 -12.05 17.97
N THR A 123 13.22 -12.94 18.49
CA THR A 123 13.08 -14.33 18.04
C THR A 123 11.79 -14.53 17.26
N ILE A 124 11.65 -15.64 16.56
CA ILE A 124 10.44 -15.98 15.80
C ILE A 124 9.68 -17.05 16.58
N THR A 125 8.40 -16.79 16.83
CA THR A 125 7.46 -17.80 17.31
C THR A 125 6.38 -18.03 16.25
N PHE A 126 5.66 -19.12 16.34
CA PHE A 126 4.56 -19.39 15.42
C PHE A 126 3.21 -19.29 16.14
N THR A 127 2.22 -18.77 15.44
CA THR A 127 0.83 -18.83 15.90
C THR A 127 0.30 -20.27 15.78
N MET A 128 -0.83 -20.57 16.41
CA MET A 128 -1.50 -21.86 16.27
C MET A 128 -1.79 -22.24 14.81
N ASN A 129 -1.91 -21.26 13.92
CA ASN A 129 -2.14 -21.48 12.49
C ASN A 129 -0.84 -21.50 11.67
N GLY A 130 0.31 -21.67 12.30
CA GLY A 130 1.61 -21.78 11.64
C GLY A 130 2.16 -20.46 11.07
N LYS A 131 1.54 -19.32 11.36
CA LYS A 131 2.06 -18.02 10.90
C LYS A 131 3.19 -17.54 11.80
N PRO A 132 4.31 -17.06 11.22
CA PRO A 132 5.42 -16.54 12.01
C PRO A 132 4.99 -15.25 12.74
N LYS A 133 5.34 -15.16 14.01
CA LYS A 133 5.11 -14.01 14.87
C LYS A 133 6.44 -13.50 15.41
N ARG A 134 6.70 -12.22 15.21
CA ARG A 134 7.88 -11.51 15.70
C ARG A 134 7.42 -10.48 16.72
N LYS A 135 7.91 -10.59 17.94
CA LYS A 135 7.54 -9.66 19.04
C LYS A 135 8.33 -8.34 18.99
N GLY A 136 9.53 -8.39 18.43
CA GLY A 136 10.45 -7.27 18.32
C GLY A 136 10.51 -6.59 16.96
N ALA A 137 9.51 -6.81 16.07
CA ALA A 137 9.42 -6.18 14.78
C ALA A 137 8.27 -5.17 14.75
N TYR A 138 8.56 -3.92 14.43
CA TYR A 138 7.61 -2.82 14.38
C TYR A 138 7.62 -2.20 12.99
N LYS A 139 6.48 -2.27 12.29
CA LYS A 139 6.33 -1.62 10.99
C LYS A 139 5.89 -0.18 11.19
N TYR A 140 6.69 0.75 10.72
CA TYR A 140 6.35 2.16 10.60
C TYR A 140 6.04 2.49 9.15
N LYS A 141 4.87 3.06 8.90
CA LYS A 141 4.46 3.49 7.57
C LYS A 141 4.35 5.00 7.53
N PHE A 142 4.82 5.61 6.48
CA PHE A 142 4.55 7.00 6.20
C PHE A 142 3.07 7.12 5.80
N ILE A 143 2.33 7.89 6.56
CA ILE A 143 0.90 8.13 6.36
C ILE A 143 0.71 9.63 6.27
N GLU A 144 0.07 10.05 5.21
CA GLU A 144 -0.35 11.43 4.99
C GLU A 144 -1.86 11.53 5.07
N THR A 145 -2.36 12.73 5.27
CA THR A 145 -3.78 13.03 5.31
C THR A 145 -4.13 14.14 4.33
N THR A 146 -5.32 14.08 3.77
CA THR A 146 -5.87 15.14 2.94
C THR A 146 -7.39 15.12 3.01
N ASP A 147 -8.02 16.25 2.66
CA ASP A 147 -9.48 16.34 2.55
C ASP A 147 -9.92 16.08 1.12
N CYS A 148 -10.96 15.29 0.95
CA CYS A 148 -11.54 14.96 -0.33
C CYS A 148 -13.05 15.18 -0.32
N ILE A 149 -13.61 15.42 -1.50
CA ILE A 149 -15.05 15.50 -1.75
C ILE A 149 -15.55 14.11 -2.14
N VAL A 150 -16.58 13.63 -1.47
CA VAL A 150 -17.30 12.41 -1.89
C VAL A 150 -18.26 12.79 -3.02
N THR A 151 -18.03 12.23 -4.20
CA THR A 151 -18.82 12.47 -5.41
C THR A 151 -19.66 11.25 -5.83
N GLY A 152 -19.47 10.12 -5.17
CA GLY A 152 -20.24 8.91 -5.44
C GLY A 152 -20.09 7.90 -4.32
N VAL A 153 -21.02 6.96 -4.27
CA VAL A 153 -21.12 5.94 -3.24
C VAL A 153 -21.35 4.57 -3.81
N SER A 154 -20.99 3.54 -3.07
CA SER A 154 -21.28 2.14 -3.41
C SER A 154 -21.40 1.33 -2.13
N PRO A 155 -22.28 0.30 -2.11
CA PRO A 155 -22.29 -0.64 -1.01
C PRO A 155 -20.93 -1.32 -0.83
N GLY A 156 -20.68 -1.79 0.38
CA GLY A 156 -19.49 -2.59 0.70
C GLY A 156 -19.64 -4.04 0.22
N ASN A 157 -18.72 -4.89 0.73
CA ASN A 157 -18.77 -6.33 0.49
C ASN A 157 -19.00 -7.07 1.82
N GLY A 158 -19.61 -8.27 1.73
CA GLY A 158 -19.88 -9.14 2.87
C GLY A 158 -20.75 -8.42 3.92
N LYS A 159 -20.31 -8.34 5.16
CA LYS A 159 -21.09 -7.68 6.23
C LYS A 159 -21.44 -6.19 5.99
N HIS A 160 -20.81 -5.56 5.01
CA HIS A 160 -21.04 -4.16 4.64
C HIS A 160 -21.92 -3.98 3.41
N GLU A 161 -22.53 -5.04 2.88
CA GLU A 161 -23.45 -4.98 1.72
C GLU A 161 -24.71 -4.15 2.00
N VAL A 162 -25.07 -4.02 3.27
CA VAL A 162 -26.27 -3.31 3.74
C VAL A 162 -26.05 -1.80 3.93
N ARG A 163 -24.89 -1.30 3.59
CA ARG A 163 -24.52 0.12 3.80
C ARG A 163 -23.59 0.64 2.72
N PHE A 164 -23.56 1.95 2.52
CA PHE A 164 -22.51 2.59 1.74
C PHE A 164 -21.19 2.52 2.50
N ALA A 165 -20.21 1.82 1.94
CA ALA A 165 -18.90 1.59 2.54
C ALA A 165 -17.74 1.84 1.58
N ARG A 166 -18.03 2.25 0.34
CA ARG A 166 -17.05 2.68 -0.66
C ARG A 166 -17.49 4.03 -1.23
N PHE A 167 -16.53 4.94 -1.35
CA PHE A 167 -16.76 6.34 -1.67
C PHE A 167 -15.86 6.75 -2.83
N ARG A 168 -16.46 7.39 -3.85
CA ARG A 168 -15.71 8.01 -4.95
C ARG A 168 -15.24 9.37 -4.49
N LEU A 169 -13.96 9.65 -4.67
CA LEU A 169 -13.30 10.84 -4.17
C LEU A 169 -12.92 11.78 -5.30
N ALA A 170 -12.97 13.06 -5.02
CA ALA A 170 -12.45 14.11 -5.90
C ALA A 170 -11.83 15.24 -5.08
N GLN A 171 -10.98 16.03 -5.72
CA GLN A 171 -10.42 17.27 -5.18
C GLN A 171 -10.43 18.36 -6.23
N TYR A 172 -10.44 19.61 -5.81
CA TYR A 172 -10.23 20.72 -6.71
C TYR A 172 -8.74 20.89 -7.05
N GLU A 173 -8.46 21.18 -8.29
CA GLU A 173 -7.13 21.49 -8.80
C GLU A 173 -7.20 22.76 -9.65
N ASN A 174 -6.16 23.58 -9.61
CA ASN A 174 -6.07 24.74 -10.48
C ASN A 174 -5.97 24.28 -11.94
N SER A 175 -6.81 24.80 -12.80
CA SER A 175 -6.75 24.52 -14.22
C SER A 175 -5.43 25.07 -14.80
N PRO A 176 -4.69 24.29 -15.59
CA PRO A 176 -3.50 24.82 -16.27
C PRO A 176 -3.82 25.81 -17.38
N LEU A 177 -5.10 25.97 -17.75
CA LEU A 177 -5.57 26.80 -18.88
C LEU A 177 -6.40 28.01 -18.46
N SER A 178 -6.79 28.11 -17.19
CA SER A 178 -7.60 29.22 -16.64
C SER A 178 -7.35 29.35 -15.14
N ASP A 179 -7.76 30.49 -14.56
CA ASP A 179 -7.72 30.72 -13.11
C ASP A 179 -8.86 29.97 -12.36
N GLU A 180 -9.61 29.11 -13.05
CA GLU A 180 -10.70 28.35 -12.45
C GLU A 180 -10.19 27.02 -11.88
N LYS A 181 -10.79 26.60 -10.76
CA LYS A 181 -10.56 25.28 -10.18
C LYS A 181 -11.44 24.25 -10.86
N VAL A 182 -10.87 23.13 -11.24
CA VAL A 182 -11.58 21.99 -11.82
C VAL A 182 -11.63 20.83 -10.81
N LEU A 183 -12.74 20.14 -10.77
CA LEU A 183 -12.91 18.96 -9.91
C LEU A 183 -12.28 17.74 -10.58
N VAL A 184 -11.26 17.18 -9.96
CA VAL A 184 -10.49 16.03 -10.46
C VAL A 184 -10.84 14.76 -9.69
N ASP A 185 -11.16 13.69 -10.42
CA ASP A 185 -11.46 12.38 -9.83
C ASP A 185 -10.20 11.77 -9.22
N CYS A 186 -10.30 11.38 -7.96
CA CYS A 186 -9.22 10.75 -7.17
C CYS A 186 -9.44 9.23 -6.97
N GLY A 187 -10.45 8.66 -7.62
CA GLY A 187 -10.76 7.23 -7.51
C GLY A 187 -11.66 6.87 -6.33
N TRP A 188 -11.53 5.64 -5.84
CA TRP A 188 -12.39 5.08 -4.80
C TRP A 188 -11.61 4.74 -3.54
N ALA A 189 -12.18 5.04 -2.38
CA ALA A 189 -11.66 4.63 -1.07
C ALA A 189 -12.71 3.84 -0.27
N GLY A 190 -12.25 3.01 0.64
CA GLY A 190 -13.09 2.35 1.63
C GLY A 190 -13.31 3.20 2.87
N GLY A 191 -14.50 3.07 3.49
CA GLY A 191 -14.84 3.72 4.76
C GLY A 191 -14.31 2.96 6.00
N GLY A 192 -13.20 2.21 5.87
CA GLY A 192 -12.76 1.26 6.88
C GLY A 192 -12.51 1.84 8.29
N ARG A 193 -12.13 3.11 8.40
CA ARG A 193 -11.95 3.79 9.69
C ARG A 193 -13.10 4.71 10.10
N LEU A 194 -14.07 4.96 9.23
CA LEU A 194 -15.31 5.64 9.61
C LEU A 194 -16.06 4.89 10.71
N GLY A 195 -15.92 3.57 10.75
CA GLY A 195 -16.70 2.68 11.62
C GLY A 195 -18.11 2.43 11.09
N GLU A 196 -18.72 1.33 11.53
CA GLU A 196 -20.03 0.89 11.03
C GLU A 196 -21.11 1.93 11.32
N LYS A 197 -21.12 2.52 12.52
CA LYS A 197 -22.11 3.54 12.93
C LYS A 197 -22.13 4.74 11.98
N ASN A 198 -20.98 5.28 11.63
CA ASN A 198 -20.92 6.44 10.73
C ASN A 198 -21.32 6.08 9.30
N MET A 199 -20.93 4.89 8.83
CA MET A 199 -21.39 4.39 7.53
C MET A 199 -22.90 4.18 7.50
N ASP A 200 -23.51 3.72 8.60
CA ASP A 200 -24.97 3.57 8.72
C ASP A 200 -25.65 4.95 8.67
N LEU A 201 -25.15 5.95 9.40
CA LEU A 201 -25.69 7.32 9.36
C LEU A 201 -25.63 7.92 7.94
N ILE A 202 -24.51 7.78 7.24
CA ILE A 202 -24.39 8.22 5.84
C ILE A 202 -25.38 7.48 4.95
N THR A 203 -25.56 6.19 5.16
CA THR A 203 -26.49 5.37 4.39
C THR A 203 -27.93 5.81 4.61
N GLU A 204 -28.33 6.03 5.86
CA GLU A 204 -29.67 6.52 6.20
C GLU A 204 -29.93 7.90 5.61
N GLU A 205 -29.00 8.85 5.77
CA GLU A 205 -29.13 10.20 5.23
C GLU A 205 -29.29 10.19 3.69
N LEU A 206 -28.44 9.42 2.98
CA LEU A 206 -28.51 9.34 1.54
C LEU A 206 -29.78 8.62 1.06
N THR A 207 -30.24 7.61 1.81
CA THR A 207 -31.51 6.93 1.49
C THR A 207 -32.70 7.88 1.64
N LEU A 208 -32.72 8.71 2.66
CA LEU A 208 -33.75 9.75 2.84
C LEU A 208 -33.73 10.80 1.72
N LYS A 209 -32.57 11.05 1.11
CA LYS A 209 -32.41 11.90 -0.10
C LYS A 209 -32.77 11.18 -1.41
N GLY A 210 -33.20 9.92 -1.35
CA GLY A 210 -33.64 9.12 -2.49
C GLY A 210 -32.54 8.34 -3.22
N TYR A 211 -31.40 8.10 -2.58
CA TYR A 211 -30.36 7.22 -3.12
C TYR A 211 -30.63 5.77 -2.77
N ASN A 212 -30.57 4.88 -3.75
CA ASN A 212 -30.67 3.44 -3.54
C ASN A 212 -29.33 2.86 -3.10
N LEU A 213 -29.34 1.70 -2.44
CA LEU A 213 -28.12 1.02 -2.01
C LEU A 213 -27.43 0.30 -3.18
N GLU A 214 -26.87 1.10 -4.08
CA GLU A 214 -26.16 0.66 -5.27
C GLU A 214 -24.99 1.62 -5.60
N LYS A 215 -24.15 1.27 -6.55
CA LYS A 215 -23.08 2.15 -7.01
C LYS A 215 -23.65 3.28 -7.84
N GLN A 216 -23.51 4.52 -7.37
CA GLN A 216 -24.05 5.70 -8.03
C GLN A 216 -23.26 6.97 -7.70
N GLU A 217 -23.49 8.01 -8.51
CA GLU A 217 -22.94 9.35 -8.29
C GLU A 217 -23.87 10.19 -7.42
N LEU A 218 -23.31 11.07 -6.61
CA LEU A 218 -24.06 12.03 -5.81
C LEU A 218 -24.32 13.31 -6.60
N LYS A 219 -25.53 13.83 -6.47
CA LYS A 219 -25.84 15.19 -6.93
C LYS A 219 -24.94 16.18 -6.22
N GLU A 220 -24.60 17.27 -6.85
CA GLU A 220 -23.66 18.25 -6.32
C GLU A 220 -24.04 18.74 -4.92
N LYS A 221 -25.30 19.02 -4.68
CA LYS A 221 -25.84 19.46 -3.38
C LYS A 221 -25.76 18.43 -2.26
N ASP A 222 -25.53 17.16 -2.60
CA ASP A 222 -25.49 16.02 -1.66
C ASP A 222 -24.06 15.52 -1.43
N ARG A 223 -23.07 16.16 -2.09
CA ARG A 223 -21.64 15.90 -1.86
C ARG A 223 -21.22 16.37 -0.48
N PHE A 224 -20.24 15.72 0.10
CA PHE A 224 -19.72 16.07 1.43
C PHE A 224 -18.21 15.83 1.49
N ALA A 225 -17.54 16.52 2.43
CA ALA A 225 -16.10 16.39 2.63
C ALA A 225 -15.79 15.23 3.60
N VAL A 226 -14.66 14.58 3.34
CA VAL A 226 -14.09 13.53 4.19
C VAL A 226 -12.59 13.74 4.34
N GLU A 227 -12.04 13.33 5.47
CA GLU A 227 -10.61 13.20 5.67
C GLU A 227 -10.17 11.80 5.21
N LEU A 228 -9.10 11.78 4.45
CA LEU A 228 -8.49 10.58 3.88
C LEU A 228 -7.08 10.40 4.44
N GLU A 229 -6.76 9.21 4.94
CA GLU A 229 -5.39 8.77 5.12
C GLU A 229 -4.93 7.95 3.91
N TYR A 230 -3.67 8.14 3.50
CA TYR A 230 -3.04 7.43 2.38
C TYR A 230 -1.54 7.30 2.59
N GLN A 231 -0.88 6.35 1.92
CA GLN A 231 0.56 6.13 2.05
C GLN A 231 1.35 7.03 1.11
N SER A 232 0.92 7.10 -0.14
CA SER A 232 1.53 8.00 -1.12
C SER A 232 0.53 8.44 -2.16
N ARG A 233 0.72 9.64 -2.73
CA ARG A 233 -0.04 10.10 -3.86
C ARG A 233 0.66 9.70 -5.15
N GLN A 234 0.01 8.86 -5.91
CA GLN A 234 0.55 8.45 -7.21
C GLN A 234 0.34 9.55 -8.25
N THR A 235 1.24 9.57 -9.22
CA THR A 235 1.05 10.36 -10.44
C THR A 235 -0.25 9.96 -11.14
N ARG A 236 -0.79 10.86 -11.96
CA ARG A 236 -2.01 10.61 -12.71
C ARG A 236 -1.93 9.30 -13.49
N ASN A 237 -2.97 8.49 -13.40
CA ASN A 237 -3.08 7.29 -14.22
C ASN A 237 -3.31 7.67 -15.70
N LYS A 238 -3.36 6.67 -16.59
CA LYS A 238 -3.60 6.87 -18.04
C LYS A 238 -4.92 7.60 -18.37
N LYS A 239 -5.82 7.74 -17.40
CA LYS A 239 -7.10 8.46 -17.53
C LYS A 239 -7.06 9.87 -16.92
N GLY A 240 -5.89 10.34 -16.50
CA GLY A 240 -5.72 11.64 -15.86
C GLY A 240 -6.18 11.71 -14.41
N GLN A 241 -6.60 10.60 -13.80
CA GLN A 241 -7.06 10.56 -12.40
C GLN A 241 -5.89 10.61 -11.45
N LEU A 242 -6.01 11.40 -10.39
CA LEU A 242 -5.13 11.32 -9.23
C LEU A 242 -5.48 10.06 -8.44
N CYS A 243 -4.48 9.27 -8.10
CA CYS A 243 -4.69 8.06 -7.32
C CYS A 243 -3.94 8.15 -6.00
N PHE A 244 -4.61 7.83 -4.92
CA PHE A 244 -4.00 7.63 -3.61
C PHE A 244 -3.65 6.16 -3.44
N GLU A 245 -2.52 5.89 -2.79
CA GLU A 245 -2.13 4.53 -2.46
C GLU A 245 -2.70 4.13 -1.10
N PHE A 246 -3.40 2.98 -1.04
CA PHE A 246 -4.08 2.49 0.14
C PHE A 246 -4.97 3.53 0.85
N PRO A 247 -5.86 4.23 0.11
CA PRO A 247 -6.69 5.27 0.69
C PRO A 247 -7.73 4.71 1.66
N ILE A 248 -7.83 5.31 2.84
CA ILE A 248 -8.80 4.94 3.87
C ILE A 248 -9.45 6.22 4.41
N ILE A 249 -10.77 6.29 4.36
CA ILE A 249 -11.51 7.42 4.96
C ILE A 249 -11.53 7.26 6.47
N THR A 250 -11.14 8.31 7.18
CA THR A 250 -11.04 8.34 8.65
C THR A 250 -12.25 8.97 9.32
N ARG A 251 -12.79 10.03 8.72
CA ARG A 251 -13.97 10.75 9.23
C ARG A 251 -14.65 11.60 8.17
N THR A 252 -15.91 11.98 8.43
CA THR A 252 -16.59 13.07 7.70
C THR A 252 -16.09 14.41 8.21
N ARG A 253 -16.09 15.41 7.33
CA ARG A 253 -15.62 16.78 7.60
C ARG A 253 -16.76 17.77 7.37
N GLU A 254 -17.72 17.81 8.31
CA GLU A 254 -18.82 18.78 8.26
C GLU A 254 -18.35 20.22 8.43
N ASP A 255 -17.18 20.41 9.05
CA ASP A 255 -16.50 21.67 9.28
C ASP A 255 -15.76 22.21 8.03
N LYS A 256 -15.61 21.39 6.98
CA LYS A 256 -14.77 21.73 5.81
C LYS A 256 -15.61 22.11 4.61
N PRO A 257 -15.47 23.36 4.10
CA PRO A 257 -16.09 23.76 2.82
C PRO A 257 -15.56 22.90 1.66
N LEU A 258 -16.43 22.45 0.76
CA LEU A 258 -16.02 21.61 -0.37
C LEU A 258 -14.98 22.32 -1.27
N ALA A 259 -15.07 23.64 -1.42
CA ALA A 259 -14.14 24.44 -2.21
C ALA A 259 -12.70 24.43 -1.68
N GLU A 260 -12.49 24.01 -0.43
CA GLU A 260 -11.17 23.92 0.21
C GLU A 260 -10.56 22.51 0.15
N CYS A 261 -11.26 21.53 -0.45
CA CYS A 261 -10.71 20.20 -0.70
C CYS A 261 -9.85 20.23 -1.97
N GLU A 262 -8.61 20.65 -1.83
CA GLU A 262 -7.68 20.91 -2.93
C GLU A 262 -6.54 19.90 -3.01
N VAL A 263 -5.97 19.79 -4.22
CA VAL A 263 -4.79 18.95 -4.51
C VAL A 263 -3.54 19.54 -3.86
#